data_2010c4a7ffec6fd995ae91f72c81c500
#
_entry.id   2010c4a7ffec6fd995ae91f72c81c500
#
_cell.length_a   1.000
_cell.length_b   1.000
_cell.length_c   1.000
_cell.angle_alpha   90.00
_cell.angle_beta   90.00
_cell.angle_gamma   90.00
#
_symmetry.space_group_name_H-M   'P 1'
#
loop_
_entity.id
_entity.type
_entity.pdbx_description
1 polymer ?
#
loop_
_entity_poly.entity_id
_entity_poly.type
_entity_poly.pdbx_seq_one_letter_code
_entity_poly.pdbx_strand_id
1 'polypeptide(L)'
;PEDLPSLHLTKGIHVVFRNVDLPARHCVVMRARDGRPVFVVPRGSHVYVGTTDTNYDGPLEEPAITGDDVAYLQEAVARTFSGITVAPERAIGAWAGLRPLIQEAGKKPSEISRKDEIVVSPSGLVTIAGGKLTAYRRMAERVVDTVAPLIGRTLPPSPSAEQVLPGGDLGGARDLEAFAALPSVHAALEGVSTATAARLIAPDAWPASPPRS
;
A
#
# COMPACT_ATOMS: atom_id res chain seq x y z
N PRO A 1 10.54 -2.44 -29.27
CA PRO A 1 9.45 -2.22 -28.30
C PRO A 1 8.26 -3.17 -28.49
N GLU A 2 8.26 -4.03 -29.55
CA GLU A 2 7.12 -4.90 -29.90
C GLU A 2 6.91 -6.08 -28.93
N ASP A 3 7.90 -6.38 -28.09
CA ASP A 3 7.86 -7.55 -27.19
C ASP A 3 7.63 -7.21 -25.69
N LEU A 4 7.40 -5.94 -25.36
CA LEU A 4 7.06 -5.58 -23.98
C LEU A 4 5.55 -5.67 -23.77
N PRO A 5 5.11 -6.27 -22.64
CA PRO A 5 3.69 -6.34 -22.32
C PRO A 5 3.11 -4.93 -22.19
N SER A 6 1.96 -4.70 -22.81
CA SER A 6 1.23 -3.45 -22.61
C SER A 6 0.68 -3.37 -21.20
N LEU A 7 0.66 -2.16 -20.63
CA LEU A 7 0.09 -1.93 -19.30
C LEU A 7 -1.34 -1.44 -19.42
N HIS A 8 -2.21 -2.02 -18.63
CA HIS A 8 -3.55 -1.52 -18.39
C HIS A 8 -3.59 -0.83 -17.03
N LEU A 9 -3.94 0.46 -17.00
CA LEU A 9 -3.96 1.23 -15.78
C LEU A 9 -5.34 1.18 -15.12
N THR A 10 -5.35 0.89 -13.83
CA THR A 10 -6.54 1.05 -13.00
C THR A 10 -6.27 1.98 -11.84
N LYS A 11 -7.26 2.83 -11.54
CA LYS A 11 -7.20 3.77 -10.42
C LYS A 11 -7.84 3.16 -9.18
N GLY A 12 -7.15 3.28 -8.05
CA GLY A 12 -7.69 2.99 -6.73
C GLY A 12 -7.60 4.20 -5.83
N ILE A 13 -8.70 4.54 -5.15
CA ILE A 13 -8.71 5.63 -4.17
C ILE A 13 -8.92 5.11 -2.75
N HIS A 14 -8.49 5.91 -1.80
CA HIS A 14 -8.86 5.79 -0.40
C HIS A 14 -9.37 7.13 0.11
N VAL A 15 -10.34 7.08 1.01
CA VAL A 15 -10.88 8.25 1.71
C VAL A 15 -10.67 8.06 3.20
N VAL A 16 -10.26 9.13 3.88
CA VAL A 16 -9.95 9.14 5.32
C VAL A 16 -11.05 9.85 6.07
N PHE A 17 -11.50 9.24 7.14
CA PHE A 17 -12.46 9.80 8.08
C PHE A 17 -11.89 9.78 9.50
N ARG A 18 -12.47 10.57 10.40
CA ARG A 18 -12.19 10.40 11.83
C ARG A 18 -12.90 9.15 12.37
N ASN A 19 -12.29 8.47 13.29
CA ASN A 19 -12.87 7.25 13.87
C ASN A 19 -14.22 7.51 14.59
N VAL A 20 -14.49 8.75 15.01
CA VAL A 20 -15.79 9.13 15.57
C VAL A 20 -16.91 9.19 14.51
N ASP A 21 -16.56 9.43 13.23
CA ASP A 21 -17.52 9.49 12.13
C ASP A 21 -17.79 8.09 11.54
N LEU A 22 -16.80 7.19 11.59
CA LEU A 22 -16.91 5.79 11.19
C LEU A 22 -16.18 4.91 12.22
N PRO A 23 -16.83 4.56 13.34
CA PRO A 23 -16.18 3.84 14.42
C PRO A 23 -15.88 2.39 14.00
N ALA A 24 -14.60 2.09 13.80
CA ALA A 24 -14.10 0.75 13.53
C ALA A 24 -12.96 0.43 14.51
N ARG A 25 -13.04 -0.72 15.19
CA ARG A 25 -11.97 -1.19 16.09
C ARG A 25 -11.03 -2.17 15.40
N HIS A 26 -11.48 -2.81 14.33
CA HIS A 26 -10.75 -3.80 13.55
C HIS A 26 -10.88 -3.50 12.07
N CYS A 27 -9.97 -4.06 11.27
CA CYS A 27 -10.12 -4.04 9.83
C CYS A 27 -11.39 -4.81 9.44
N VAL A 28 -12.26 -4.16 8.66
CA VAL A 28 -13.49 -4.76 8.14
C VAL A 28 -13.37 -4.89 6.63
N VAL A 29 -13.64 -6.10 6.12
CA VAL A 29 -13.75 -6.35 4.68
C VAL A 29 -15.22 -6.25 4.31
N MET A 30 -15.55 -5.24 3.55
CA MET A 30 -16.89 -5.02 3.00
C MET A 30 -16.98 -5.61 1.59
N ARG A 31 -18.19 -5.85 1.14
CA ARG A 31 -18.47 -6.22 -0.25
C ARG A 31 -19.25 -5.10 -0.93
N ALA A 32 -18.66 -4.50 -1.95
CA ALA A 32 -19.33 -3.51 -2.78
C ALA A 32 -20.46 -4.15 -3.62
N ARG A 33 -21.29 -3.31 -4.26
CA ARG A 33 -22.44 -3.78 -5.07
C ARG A 33 -22.04 -4.73 -6.20
N ASP A 34 -20.88 -4.50 -6.80
CA ASP A 34 -20.31 -5.33 -7.87
C ASP A 34 -19.51 -6.55 -7.35
N GLY A 35 -19.57 -6.81 -6.04
CA GLY A 35 -18.95 -7.97 -5.39
C GLY A 35 -17.48 -7.78 -5.02
N ARG A 36 -16.85 -6.66 -5.39
CA ARG A 36 -15.44 -6.39 -5.06
C ARG A 36 -15.24 -6.10 -3.58
N PRO A 37 -14.10 -6.50 -3.00
CA PRO A 37 -13.77 -6.18 -1.61
C PRO A 37 -13.41 -4.70 -1.47
N VAL A 38 -13.94 -4.06 -0.45
CA VAL A 38 -13.57 -2.72 0.03
C VAL A 38 -13.21 -2.85 1.51
N PHE A 39 -12.18 -2.17 1.95
CA PHE A 39 -11.67 -2.28 3.30
C PHE A 39 -11.97 -1.02 4.10
N VAL A 40 -12.32 -1.21 5.37
CA VAL A 40 -12.28 -0.18 6.40
C VAL A 40 -11.13 -0.51 7.32
N VAL A 41 -10.13 0.38 7.40
CA VAL A 41 -8.90 0.12 8.16
C VAL A 41 -8.73 1.21 9.22
N PRO A 42 -8.91 0.87 10.52
CA PRO A 42 -8.66 1.80 11.59
C PRO A 42 -7.16 2.06 11.76
N ARG A 43 -6.82 3.31 12.03
CA ARG A 43 -5.46 3.76 12.30
C ARG A 43 -5.47 4.86 13.36
N GLY A 44 -5.38 4.50 14.65
CA GLY A 44 -5.49 5.43 15.75
C GLY A 44 -6.83 6.17 15.75
N SER A 45 -6.78 7.50 15.70
CA SER A 45 -7.97 8.38 15.65
C SER A 45 -8.64 8.45 14.27
N HIS A 46 -8.09 7.78 13.26
CA HIS A 46 -8.53 7.83 11.88
C HIS A 46 -8.93 6.45 11.35
N VAL A 47 -9.73 6.48 10.30
CA VAL A 47 -10.14 5.31 9.55
C VAL A 47 -10.05 5.64 8.08
N TYR A 48 -9.43 4.78 7.28
CA TYR A 48 -9.49 4.92 5.84
C TYR A 48 -10.29 3.79 5.19
N VAL A 49 -11.04 4.20 4.17
CA VAL A 49 -11.93 3.34 3.39
C VAL A 49 -11.39 3.25 1.96
N GLY A 50 -11.22 2.08 1.46
CA GLY A 50 -10.75 1.82 0.10
C GLY A 50 -10.66 0.32 -0.19
N THR A 51 -10.54 -0.03 -1.42
CA THR A 51 -10.18 0.85 -2.53
C THR A 51 -11.18 0.68 -3.67
N THR A 52 -11.26 1.67 -4.55
CA THR A 52 -11.88 1.50 -5.87
C THR A 52 -10.95 0.73 -6.81
N ASP A 53 -11.44 0.33 -7.97
CA ASP A 53 -10.65 -0.29 -9.03
C ASP A 53 -11.32 0.02 -10.38
N THR A 54 -11.02 1.18 -10.93
CA THR A 54 -11.62 1.72 -12.14
C THR A 54 -10.57 1.88 -13.23
N ASN A 55 -10.95 1.61 -14.49
CA ASN A 55 -10.08 1.87 -15.64
C ASN A 55 -9.65 3.35 -15.62
N TYR A 56 -8.42 3.60 -16.03
CA TYR A 56 -7.86 4.93 -16.00
C TYR A 56 -7.06 5.24 -17.27
N ASP A 57 -7.40 6.37 -17.89
CA ASP A 57 -6.78 6.90 -19.12
C ASP A 57 -6.38 8.38 -19.00
N GLY A 58 -6.43 8.93 -17.78
CA GLY A 58 -6.10 10.32 -17.50
C GLY A 58 -4.61 10.58 -17.24
N PRO A 59 -4.25 11.78 -16.74
CA PRO A 59 -2.87 12.14 -16.38
C PRO A 59 -2.28 11.20 -15.33
N LEU A 60 -1.01 10.81 -15.53
CA LEU A 60 -0.36 9.79 -14.69
C LEU A 60 0.13 10.35 -13.35
N GLU A 61 0.53 11.59 -13.33
CA GLU A 61 1.18 12.25 -12.19
C GLU A 61 0.22 12.50 -11.04
N GLU A 62 -1.01 12.90 -11.37
CA GLU A 62 -2.04 13.25 -10.38
C GLU A 62 -3.39 12.64 -10.76
N PRO A 63 -3.64 11.37 -10.44
CA PRO A 63 -4.92 10.75 -10.71
C PRO A 63 -6.04 11.43 -9.93
N ALA A 64 -6.99 12.05 -10.63
CA ALA A 64 -8.09 12.75 -10.02
C ALA A 64 -9.05 11.79 -9.28
N ILE A 65 -9.47 12.19 -8.08
CA ILE A 65 -10.55 11.55 -7.33
C ILE A 65 -11.88 12.16 -7.79
N THR A 66 -12.80 11.33 -8.21
CA THR A 66 -14.12 11.76 -8.72
C THR A 66 -15.21 11.56 -7.67
N GLY A 67 -16.35 12.25 -7.84
CA GLY A 67 -17.53 12.03 -7.00
C GLY A 67 -18.02 10.58 -7.05
N ASP A 68 -17.93 9.92 -8.20
CA ASP A 68 -18.31 8.53 -8.38
C ASP A 68 -17.42 7.56 -7.59
N ASP A 69 -16.12 7.83 -7.51
CA ASP A 69 -15.20 7.06 -6.67
C ASP A 69 -15.61 7.13 -5.19
N VAL A 70 -15.93 8.33 -4.71
CA VAL A 70 -16.33 8.54 -3.32
C VAL A 70 -17.69 7.90 -3.05
N ALA A 71 -18.66 8.09 -3.95
CA ALA A 71 -19.99 7.51 -3.82
C ALA A 71 -19.95 5.97 -3.77
N TYR A 72 -19.09 5.35 -4.57
CA TYR A 72 -18.89 3.90 -4.56
C TYR A 72 -18.43 3.39 -3.18
N LEU A 73 -17.47 4.08 -2.55
CA LEU A 73 -16.99 3.70 -1.22
C LEU A 73 -18.04 3.96 -0.14
N GLN A 74 -18.76 5.07 -0.23
CA GLN A 74 -19.86 5.40 0.70
C GLN A 74 -20.99 4.38 0.64
N GLU A 75 -21.37 3.94 -0.57
CA GLU A 75 -22.37 2.88 -0.73
C GLU A 75 -21.94 1.59 -0.02
N ALA A 76 -20.68 1.19 -0.17
CA ALA A 76 -20.15 0.01 0.49
C ALA A 76 -20.20 0.13 2.03
N VAL A 77 -19.88 1.31 2.58
CA VAL A 77 -20.01 1.59 4.02
C VAL A 77 -21.46 1.50 4.47
N ALA A 78 -22.38 2.20 3.79
CA ALA A 78 -23.79 2.25 4.16
C ALA A 78 -24.47 0.85 4.13
N ARG A 79 -24.04 -0.01 3.22
CA ARG A 79 -24.52 -1.40 3.14
C ARG A 79 -24.01 -2.29 4.26
N THR A 80 -22.88 -1.96 4.86
CA THR A 80 -22.20 -2.81 5.85
C THR A 80 -22.47 -2.34 7.28
N PHE A 81 -22.49 -1.03 7.49
CA PHE A 81 -22.65 -0.42 8.81
C PHE A 81 -24.06 0.15 8.97
N SER A 82 -24.93 -0.56 9.66
CA SER A 82 -26.30 -0.09 9.92
C SER A 82 -26.32 1.23 10.67
N GLY A 83 -27.04 2.21 10.13
CA GLY A 83 -27.21 3.52 10.77
C GLY A 83 -25.99 4.46 10.63
N ILE A 84 -24.96 4.07 9.91
CA ILE A 84 -23.80 4.92 9.62
C ILE A 84 -23.83 5.36 8.17
N THR A 85 -23.91 6.66 7.96
CA THR A 85 -23.74 7.29 6.66
C THR A 85 -22.56 8.24 6.76
N VAL A 86 -21.53 8.01 5.98
CA VAL A 86 -20.35 8.88 5.95
C VAL A 86 -20.54 9.87 4.82
N ALA A 87 -20.85 11.12 5.18
CA ALA A 87 -20.98 12.20 4.22
C ALA A 87 -19.61 12.60 3.64
N PRO A 88 -19.49 12.97 2.35
CA PRO A 88 -18.24 13.40 1.73
C PRO A 88 -17.54 14.51 2.51
N GLU A 89 -18.31 15.43 3.08
CA GLU A 89 -17.85 16.60 3.85
C GLU A 89 -17.17 16.21 5.18
N ARG A 90 -17.36 14.97 5.61
CA ARG A 90 -16.67 14.40 6.78
C ARG A 90 -15.31 13.83 6.44
N ALA A 91 -15.00 13.70 5.14
CA ALA A 91 -13.68 13.28 4.71
C ALA A 91 -12.63 14.33 5.10
N ILE A 92 -11.57 13.89 5.76
CA ILE A 92 -10.46 14.74 6.18
C ILE A 92 -9.23 14.59 5.30
N GLY A 93 -9.27 13.64 4.36
CA GLY A 93 -8.23 13.43 3.37
C GLY A 93 -8.62 12.32 2.41
N ALA A 94 -7.95 12.28 1.28
CA ALA A 94 -8.08 11.22 0.31
C ALA A 94 -6.80 11.14 -0.52
N TRP A 95 -6.56 9.96 -1.10
CA TRP A 95 -5.48 9.77 -2.09
C TRP A 95 -5.91 8.80 -3.17
N ALA A 96 -5.30 8.95 -4.33
CA ALA A 96 -5.45 8.05 -5.47
C ALA A 96 -4.09 7.49 -5.89
N GLY A 97 -4.11 6.31 -6.46
CA GLY A 97 -2.94 5.67 -7.05
C GLY A 97 -3.31 4.83 -8.26
N LEU A 98 -2.37 4.67 -9.18
CA LEU A 98 -2.53 3.85 -10.37
C LEU A 98 -1.90 2.47 -10.16
N ARG A 99 -2.59 1.44 -10.63
CA ARG A 99 -2.07 0.07 -10.69
C ARG A 99 -1.69 -0.24 -12.11
N PRO A 100 -0.41 -0.52 -12.40
CA PRO A 100 0.03 -1.01 -13.70
C PRO A 100 -0.25 -2.51 -13.79
N LEU A 101 -1.37 -2.89 -14.37
CA LEU A 101 -1.71 -4.29 -14.63
C LEU A 101 -1.12 -4.70 -15.99
N ILE A 102 -0.59 -5.92 -16.08
CA ILE A 102 -0.13 -6.45 -17.36
C ILE A 102 -1.36 -6.84 -18.16
N GLN A 103 -1.52 -6.23 -19.33
CA GLN A 103 -2.68 -6.50 -20.18
C GLN A 103 -2.62 -7.92 -20.73
N GLU A 104 -3.64 -8.71 -20.45
CA GLU A 104 -3.85 -10.02 -21.03
C GLU A 104 -4.98 -9.93 -22.09
N ALA A 105 -4.69 -10.35 -23.31
CA ALA A 105 -5.66 -10.30 -24.40
C ALA A 105 -6.95 -11.05 -24.04
N GLY A 106 -8.10 -10.38 -24.20
CA GLY A 106 -9.43 -10.97 -23.97
C GLY A 106 -9.91 -11.01 -22.51
N LYS A 107 -9.10 -10.57 -21.54
CA LYS A 107 -9.51 -10.49 -20.13
C LYS A 107 -10.01 -9.11 -19.73
N LYS A 108 -11.01 -9.07 -18.86
CA LYS A 108 -11.44 -7.83 -18.20
C LYS A 108 -10.44 -7.45 -17.11
N PRO A 109 -10.31 -6.15 -16.75
CA PRO A 109 -9.37 -5.68 -15.72
C PRO A 109 -9.47 -6.42 -14.38
N SER A 110 -10.69 -6.79 -13.98
CA SER A 110 -10.94 -7.56 -12.75
C SER A 110 -10.45 -9.01 -12.81
N GLU A 111 -10.19 -9.53 -14.01
CA GLU A 111 -9.73 -10.90 -14.28
C GLU A 111 -8.23 -10.96 -14.59
N ILE A 112 -7.58 -9.78 -14.76
CA ILE A 112 -6.15 -9.69 -15.03
C ILE A 112 -5.37 -10.15 -13.81
N SER A 113 -4.44 -11.05 -14.03
CA SER A 113 -3.56 -11.56 -12.98
C SER A 113 -2.72 -10.42 -12.36
N ARG A 114 -2.62 -10.42 -11.04
CA ARG A 114 -1.68 -9.57 -10.30
C ARG A 114 -0.34 -10.28 -10.07
N LYS A 115 -0.02 -11.26 -10.91
CA LYS A 115 1.27 -11.93 -10.92
C LYS A 115 2.31 -10.99 -11.51
N ASP A 116 3.50 -11.01 -10.96
CA ASP A 116 4.63 -10.31 -11.55
C ASP A 116 5.17 -11.08 -12.76
N GLU A 117 5.58 -10.36 -13.80
CA GLU A 117 6.23 -10.90 -14.97
C GLU A 117 7.59 -10.24 -15.17
N ILE A 118 8.58 -11.06 -15.53
CA ILE A 118 9.92 -10.62 -15.88
C ILE A 118 10.11 -10.89 -17.37
N VAL A 119 10.44 -9.82 -18.09
CA VAL A 119 10.68 -9.87 -19.55
C VAL A 119 12.10 -9.39 -19.82
N VAL A 120 12.82 -10.13 -20.65
CA VAL A 120 14.13 -9.73 -21.15
C VAL A 120 13.97 -9.37 -22.62
N SER A 121 14.21 -8.10 -22.95
CA SER A 121 14.14 -7.62 -24.34
C SER A 121 15.32 -8.10 -25.17
N PRO A 122 15.25 -8.04 -26.52
CA PRO A 122 16.38 -8.35 -27.39
C PRO A 122 17.63 -7.48 -27.14
N SER A 123 17.46 -6.29 -26.59
CA SER A 123 18.57 -5.41 -26.19
C SER A 123 19.22 -5.79 -24.86
N GLY A 124 18.70 -6.80 -24.15
CA GLY A 124 19.16 -7.21 -22.81
C GLY A 124 18.56 -6.41 -21.66
N LEU A 125 17.60 -5.51 -21.91
CA LEU A 125 16.88 -4.82 -20.86
C LEU A 125 15.96 -5.81 -20.13
N VAL A 126 16.13 -5.90 -18.81
CA VAL A 126 15.27 -6.71 -17.94
C VAL A 126 14.20 -5.82 -17.33
N THR A 127 12.94 -6.13 -17.59
CA THR A 127 11.78 -5.41 -17.09
C THR A 127 10.96 -6.31 -16.18
N ILE A 128 10.55 -5.81 -15.02
CA ILE A 128 9.54 -6.46 -14.16
C ILE A 128 8.31 -5.56 -14.07
N ALA A 129 7.14 -6.14 -14.21
CA ALA A 129 5.86 -5.46 -14.08
C ALA A 129 4.85 -6.32 -13.30
N GLY A 130 3.80 -5.67 -12.76
CA GLY A 130 2.78 -6.35 -11.97
C GLY A 130 3.22 -6.68 -10.54
N GLY A 131 2.63 -7.72 -9.97
CA GLY A 131 2.93 -8.18 -8.61
C GLY A 131 2.20 -7.40 -7.51
N LYS A 132 2.57 -7.70 -6.28
CA LYS A 132 2.04 -7.06 -5.06
C LYS A 132 3.20 -6.55 -4.21
N LEU A 133 3.00 -5.41 -3.57
CA LEU A 133 3.99 -4.84 -2.66
C LEU A 133 4.48 -5.85 -1.60
N THR A 134 3.59 -6.70 -1.09
CA THR A 134 3.94 -7.74 -0.11
C THR A 134 4.86 -8.84 -0.64
N ALA A 135 5.03 -8.95 -1.96
CA ALA A 135 5.90 -9.92 -2.61
C ALA A 135 7.25 -9.31 -3.06
N TYR A 136 7.52 -8.03 -2.74
CA TYR A 136 8.65 -7.26 -3.26
C TYR A 136 10.00 -7.97 -3.11
N ARG A 137 10.25 -8.62 -1.97
CA ARG A 137 11.51 -9.33 -1.72
C ARG A 137 11.71 -10.48 -2.73
N ARG A 138 10.67 -11.31 -2.89
CA ARG A 138 10.73 -12.46 -3.81
C ARG A 138 10.77 -12.00 -5.27
N MET A 139 10.11 -10.90 -5.59
CA MET A 139 10.19 -10.28 -6.91
C MET A 139 11.61 -9.81 -7.20
N ALA A 140 12.25 -9.11 -6.25
CA ALA A 140 13.62 -8.66 -6.39
C ALA A 140 14.61 -9.83 -6.55
N GLU A 141 14.46 -10.89 -5.75
CA GLU A 141 15.27 -12.11 -5.86
C GLU A 141 15.18 -12.70 -7.28
N ARG A 142 13.99 -12.87 -7.83
CA ARG A 142 13.79 -13.38 -9.18
C ARG A 142 14.41 -12.50 -10.28
N VAL A 143 14.34 -11.17 -10.11
CA VAL A 143 15.01 -10.24 -11.04
C VAL A 143 16.53 -10.44 -11.00
N VAL A 144 17.12 -10.51 -9.81
CA VAL A 144 18.56 -10.73 -9.64
C VAL A 144 18.98 -12.08 -10.24
N ASP A 145 18.21 -13.14 -9.99
CA ASP A 145 18.45 -14.48 -10.55
C ASP A 145 18.37 -14.47 -12.10
N THR A 146 17.50 -13.62 -12.66
CA THR A 146 17.39 -13.45 -14.13
C THR A 146 18.58 -12.67 -14.71
N VAL A 147 19.02 -11.62 -14.02
CA VAL A 147 20.12 -10.74 -14.47
C VAL A 147 21.47 -11.41 -14.38
N ALA A 148 21.72 -12.21 -13.32
CA ALA A 148 23.04 -12.79 -13.05
C ALA A 148 23.65 -13.55 -14.24
N PRO A 149 22.96 -14.48 -14.91
CA PRO A 149 23.51 -15.19 -16.07
C PRO A 149 23.71 -14.26 -17.28
N LEU A 150 22.88 -13.21 -17.43
CA LEU A 150 23.02 -12.26 -18.56
C LEU A 150 24.32 -11.45 -18.47
N ILE A 151 24.86 -11.26 -17.26
CA ILE A 151 26.15 -10.59 -17.04
C ILE A 151 27.28 -11.57 -16.72
N GLY A 152 27.09 -12.87 -17.01
CA GLY A 152 28.10 -13.92 -16.82
C GLY A 152 28.43 -14.23 -15.35
N ARG A 153 27.50 -14.00 -14.43
CA ARG A 153 27.70 -14.28 -13.01
C ARG A 153 26.85 -15.45 -12.53
N THR A 154 27.42 -16.26 -11.63
CA THR A 154 26.70 -17.24 -10.83
C THR A 154 26.64 -16.69 -9.41
N LEU A 155 25.43 -16.60 -8.85
CA LEU A 155 25.21 -16.08 -7.50
C LEU A 155 24.86 -17.23 -6.55
N PRO A 156 25.23 -17.13 -5.26
CA PRO A 156 24.71 -18.03 -4.25
C PRO A 156 23.20 -17.76 -4.03
N PRO A 157 22.46 -18.65 -3.36
CA PRO A 157 21.10 -18.40 -2.96
C PRO A 157 20.98 -17.08 -2.19
N SER A 158 19.89 -16.34 -2.44
CA SER A 158 19.67 -15.04 -1.78
C SER A 158 19.49 -15.22 -0.26
N PRO A 159 20.24 -14.51 0.59
CA PRO A 159 20.06 -14.55 2.04
C PRO A 159 18.88 -13.70 2.50
N SER A 160 18.25 -12.95 1.61
CA SER A 160 17.27 -11.91 1.96
C SER A 160 16.00 -12.43 2.63
N ALA A 161 15.73 -13.73 2.56
CA ALA A 161 14.58 -14.34 3.24
C ALA A 161 14.72 -14.35 4.78
N GLU A 162 15.96 -14.46 5.25
CA GLU A 162 16.31 -14.58 6.67
C GLU A 162 16.98 -13.31 7.22
N GLN A 163 17.29 -12.37 6.34
CA GLN A 163 17.95 -11.14 6.73
C GLN A 163 16.96 -10.21 7.42
N VAL A 164 17.28 -9.82 8.64
CA VAL A 164 16.49 -8.84 9.39
C VAL A 164 16.55 -7.48 8.70
N LEU A 165 15.39 -6.88 8.48
CA LEU A 165 15.29 -5.54 7.91
C LEU A 165 15.90 -4.50 8.87
N PRO A 166 16.50 -3.39 8.36
CA PRO A 166 16.92 -2.29 9.20
C PRO A 166 15.79 -1.82 10.12
N GLY A 167 16.07 -1.73 11.42
CA GLY A 167 15.06 -1.43 12.44
C GLY A 167 14.20 -2.62 12.89
N GLY A 168 14.39 -3.81 12.31
CA GLY A 168 13.67 -5.02 12.71
C GLY A 168 14.36 -5.81 13.84
N ASP A 169 15.61 -5.47 14.17
CA ASP A 169 16.29 -6.03 15.34
C ASP A 169 15.83 -5.27 16.59
N LEU A 170 14.98 -5.92 17.37
CA LEU A 170 14.42 -5.36 18.59
C LEU A 170 15.24 -5.74 19.84
N GLY A 171 16.49 -6.17 19.69
CA GLY A 171 17.37 -6.51 20.82
C GLY A 171 16.78 -7.56 21.75
N GLY A 172 16.00 -8.52 21.20
CA GLY A 172 15.31 -9.57 21.94
C GLY A 172 13.94 -9.15 22.53
N ALA A 173 13.51 -7.91 22.37
CA ALA A 173 12.17 -7.50 22.75
C ALA A 173 11.09 -8.14 21.86
N ARG A 174 9.97 -8.56 22.46
CA ARG A 174 8.89 -9.28 21.76
C ARG A 174 8.05 -8.39 20.83
N ASP A 175 8.04 -7.09 21.08
CA ASP A 175 7.26 -6.09 20.36
C ASP A 175 7.91 -4.70 20.48
N LEU A 176 7.39 -3.74 19.74
CA LEU A 176 7.92 -2.38 19.71
C LEU A 176 7.79 -1.65 21.05
N GLU A 177 6.76 -1.93 21.83
CA GLU A 177 6.55 -1.32 23.15
C GLU A 177 7.60 -1.82 24.14
N ALA A 178 7.84 -3.12 24.17
CA ALA A 178 8.91 -3.72 24.98
C ALA A 178 10.30 -3.25 24.53
N PHE A 179 10.52 -3.07 23.22
CA PHE A 179 11.75 -2.49 22.69
C PHE A 179 11.94 -1.04 23.16
N ALA A 180 10.91 -0.22 23.06
CA ALA A 180 10.96 1.17 23.51
C ALA A 180 11.26 1.30 25.01
N ALA A 181 10.90 0.31 25.82
CA ALA A 181 11.15 0.26 27.26
C ALA A 181 12.60 -0.21 27.61
N LEU A 182 13.40 -0.65 26.64
CA LEU A 182 14.78 -1.06 26.92
C LEU A 182 15.63 0.12 27.41
N PRO A 183 16.47 -0.07 28.46
CA PRO A 183 17.36 1.00 28.96
C PRO A 183 18.29 1.56 27.89
N SER A 184 18.77 0.72 26.97
CA SER A 184 19.62 1.14 25.83
C SER A 184 18.90 2.07 24.85
N VAL A 185 17.60 1.86 24.64
CA VAL A 185 16.78 2.72 23.78
C VAL A 185 16.54 4.06 24.47
N HIS A 186 16.24 4.06 25.76
CA HIS A 186 16.13 5.29 26.55
C HIS A 186 17.43 6.10 26.53
N ALA A 187 18.57 5.46 26.75
CA ALA A 187 19.87 6.13 26.67
C ALA A 187 20.16 6.70 25.28
N ALA A 188 19.79 6.01 24.22
CA ALA A 188 19.95 6.50 22.84
C ALA A 188 19.03 7.69 22.50
N LEU A 189 17.93 7.85 23.24
CA LEU A 189 16.99 8.96 23.10
C LEU A 189 17.30 10.13 24.06
N GLU A 190 18.29 10.00 24.93
CA GLU A 190 18.77 11.12 25.75
C GLU A 190 19.24 12.26 24.85
N GLY A 191 18.69 13.46 25.05
CA GLY A 191 18.94 14.63 24.20
C GLY A 191 18.01 14.79 22.99
N VAL A 192 17.19 13.80 22.70
CA VAL A 192 16.10 13.91 21.72
C VAL A 192 14.90 14.59 22.38
N SER A 193 14.32 15.61 21.72
CA SER A 193 13.14 16.29 22.31
C SER A 193 12.03 15.29 22.60
N THR A 194 11.29 15.51 23.71
CA THR A 194 10.16 14.65 24.11
C THR A 194 9.14 14.47 22.98
N ALA A 195 8.92 15.51 22.15
CA ALA A 195 8.05 15.45 20.99
C ALA A 195 8.59 14.53 19.89
N THR A 196 9.91 14.50 19.66
CA THR A 196 10.55 13.62 18.68
C THR A 196 10.56 12.17 19.18
N ALA A 197 10.88 11.96 20.46
CA ALA A 197 10.85 10.64 21.09
C ALA A 197 9.43 10.05 21.07
N ALA A 198 8.41 10.85 21.39
CA ALA A 198 7.01 10.42 21.31
C ALA A 198 6.59 10.02 19.89
N ARG A 199 7.09 10.70 18.86
CA ARG A 199 6.84 10.35 17.43
C ARG A 199 7.50 9.05 17.01
N LEU A 200 8.67 8.74 17.55
CA LEU A 200 9.39 7.50 17.24
C LEU A 200 8.78 6.28 17.94
N ILE A 201 8.22 6.47 19.14
CA ILE A 201 7.75 5.39 20.00
C ILE A 201 6.22 5.18 19.89
N ALA A 202 5.46 6.22 19.57
CA ALA A 202 4.00 6.16 19.45
C ALA A 202 3.58 6.42 17.99
N PRO A 203 3.38 5.37 17.18
CA PRO A 203 2.96 5.52 15.79
C PRO A 203 1.62 6.27 15.61
N ASP A 204 0.80 6.37 16.66
CA ASP A 204 -0.46 7.12 16.66
C ASP A 204 -0.27 8.64 16.80
N ALA A 205 0.96 9.09 17.07
CA ALA A 205 1.31 10.51 17.25
C ALA A 205 1.76 11.19 15.94
N TRP A 206 1.49 10.61 14.77
CA TRP A 206 1.81 11.28 13.51
C TRP A 206 0.97 12.55 13.36
N PRO A 207 1.57 13.73 13.28
CA PRO A 207 0.81 14.96 13.12
C PRO A 207 0.05 14.93 11.79
N ALA A 208 -1.18 15.42 11.79
CA ALA A 208 -1.85 15.77 10.55
C ALA A 208 -0.91 16.67 9.73
N SER A 209 -0.75 16.36 8.45
CA SER A 209 0.06 17.17 7.55
C SER A 209 -0.40 18.63 7.66
N PRO A 210 0.52 19.61 7.74
CA PRO A 210 0.12 21.02 7.76
C PRO A 210 -0.69 21.33 6.49
N PRO A 211 -1.67 22.23 6.57
CA PRO A 211 -2.40 22.67 5.40
C PRO A 211 -1.41 23.22 4.38
N ARG A 212 -1.51 22.78 3.14
CA ARG A 212 -0.74 23.34 2.03
C ARG A 212 -1.21 24.79 1.85
N SER A 213 -0.29 25.72 2.01
CA SER A 213 -0.47 27.14 1.69
C SER A 213 -0.67 27.32 0.19
#